data_11cd4e5580787c5225ddb60f77e59a84
#
_entry.id   11cd4e5580787c5225ddb60f77e59a84
#
_cell.length_a   1.000
_cell.length_b   1.000
_cell.length_c   1.000
_cell.angle_alpha   90.00
_cell.angle_beta   90.00
_cell.angle_gamma   90.00
#
_symmetry.space_group_name_H-M   'P 1'
#
loop_
_entity.id
_entity.type
_entity.pdbx_description
1 polymer ?
#
loop_
_entity_poly.entity_id
_entity_poly.type
_entity_poly.pdbx_seq_one_letter_code
_entity_poly.pdbx_strand_id
1 'polypeptide(L)'
;MPTFTGDNLETQINPELNEGEKLHILVTHDETTFQSNDGLKSGWMPEGEQPLRKKGQGRSIHVSEFITNTIGRLKLNQRQIYEFGESVPHEARVMMNPGKNFDGWWNVEKLIDQVMFQFN
;
A
#
# COMPACT_ATOMS: atom_id res chain seq x y z
N MET A 1 11.52 -14.06 12.90
CA MET A 1 10.46 -13.07 12.66
C MET A 1 9.80 -12.70 13.98
N PRO A 2 9.47 -11.43 14.21
CA PRO A 2 8.79 -11.04 15.44
C PRO A 2 7.43 -11.72 15.59
N THR A 3 7.02 -11.98 16.80
CA THR A 3 5.70 -12.51 17.12
C THR A 3 4.91 -11.50 17.93
N PHE A 4 3.59 -11.64 17.95
CA PHE A 4 2.70 -10.75 18.67
C PHE A 4 1.89 -11.53 19.68
N THR A 5 1.69 -10.94 20.86
CA THR A 5 0.88 -11.49 21.93
C THR A 5 -0.15 -10.48 22.44
N GLY A 6 -1.12 -10.96 23.24
CA GLY A 6 -2.24 -10.17 23.73
C GLY A 6 -3.50 -10.40 22.92
N ASP A 7 -4.65 -9.97 23.46
CA ASP A 7 -5.97 -10.22 22.84
C ASP A 7 -6.11 -9.57 21.47
N ASN A 8 -5.45 -8.42 21.25
CA ASN A 8 -5.48 -7.67 19.99
C ASN A 8 -4.13 -7.69 19.27
N LEU A 9 -3.22 -8.60 19.63
CA LEU A 9 -1.87 -8.68 19.09
C LEU A 9 -1.09 -7.36 19.25
N GLU A 10 -1.28 -6.69 20.39
CA GLU A 10 -0.71 -5.36 20.65
C GLU A 10 0.76 -5.42 21.07
N THR A 11 1.18 -6.53 21.66
CA THR A 11 2.55 -6.69 22.17
C THR A 11 3.39 -7.43 21.16
N GLN A 12 4.40 -6.77 20.63
CA GLN A 12 5.39 -7.39 19.77
C GLN A 12 6.48 -8.04 20.58
N ILE A 13 6.79 -9.30 20.30
CA ILE A 13 7.91 -10.02 20.89
C ILE A 13 8.96 -10.25 19.80
N ASN A 14 10.15 -9.70 20.00
CA ASN A 14 11.27 -9.96 19.11
C ASN A 14 11.91 -11.30 19.48
N PRO A 15 12.26 -12.14 18.50
CA PRO A 15 12.96 -13.38 18.74
C PRO A 15 14.39 -13.10 19.26
N GLU A 16 14.90 -13.99 20.10
CA GLU A 16 16.32 -13.97 20.44
C GLU A 16 17.14 -14.45 19.25
N LEU A 17 18.17 -13.68 18.89
CA LEU A 17 19.03 -13.99 17.77
C LEU A 17 20.41 -14.40 18.27
N ASN A 18 20.94 -15.51 17.69
CA ASN A 18 22.30 -15.90 17.90
C ASN A 18 23.25 -15.06 17.03
N GLU A 19 24.55 -15.16 17.33
CA GLU A 19 25.56 -14.48 16.50
C GLU A 19 25.47 -14.92 15.04
N GLY A 20 25.42 -13.96 14.12
CA GLY A 20 25.29 -14.21 12.69
C GLY A 20 23.87 -14.41 12.19
N GLU A 21 22.89 -14.55 13.06
CA GLU A 21 21.49 -14.62 12.68
C GLU A 21 20.93 -13.22 12.39
N LYS A 22 19.94 -13.16 11.48
CA LYS A 22 19.25 -11.93 11.12
C LYS A 22 17.77 -12.03 11.43
N LEU A 23 17.19 -10.93 11.89
CA LEU A 23 15.76 -10.82 12.06
C LEU A 23 15.09 -10.78 10.67
N HIS A 24 14.14 -11.69 10.45
CA HIS A 24 13.34 -11.73 9.24
C HIS A 24 11.96 -11.12 9.50
N ILE A 25 11.55 -10.22 8.62
CA ILE A 25 10.25 -9.57 8.67
C ILE A 25 9.50 -9.90 7.38
N LEU A 26 8.27 -10.40 7.51
CA LEU A 26 7.44 -10.67 6.35
C LEU A 26 6.93 -9.35 5.76
N VAL A 27 7.20 -9.15 4.48
CA VAL A 27 6.67 -8.03 3.70
C VAL A 27 5.71 -8.61 2.67
N THR A 28 4.47 -8.17 2.71
CA THR A 28 3.46 -8.55 1.72
C THR A 28 3.21 -7.42 0.75
N HIS A 29 2.92 -7.78 -0.49
CA HIS A 29 2.63 -6.85 -1.58
C HIS A 29 1.24 -7.12 -2.12
N ASP A 30 0.50 -6.05 -2.39
CA ASP A 30 -0.78 -6.15 -3.08
C ASP A 30 -1.03 -4.90 -3.91
N GLU A 31 -1.98 -5.03 -4.83
CA GLU A 31 -2.37 -3.99 -5.76
C GLU A 31 -3.87 -3.77 -5.67
N THR A 32 -4.29 -2.51 -5.79
CA THR A 32 -5.70 -2.17 -5.83
C THR A 32 -5.94 -0.98 -6.76
N THR A 33 -7.15 -0.90 -7.29
CA THR A 33 -7.56 0.20 -8.15
C THR A 33 -8.80 0.87 -7.56
N PHE A 34 -8.72 2.18 -7.37
CA PHE A 34 -9.84 3.01 -6.94
C PHE A 34 -10.38 3.78 -8.13
N GLN A 35 -11.70 3.82 -8.26
CA GLN A 35 -12.37 4.51 -9.37
C GLN A 35 -13.26 5.64 -8.83
N SER A 36 -13.29 6.78 -9.51
CA SER A 36 -14.00 7.96 -9.02
C SER A 36 -15.51 7.77 -8.92
N ASN A 37 -16.06 6.86 -9.73
CA ASN A 37 -17.49 6.56 -9.73
C ASN A 37 -17.81 5.23 -9.03
N ASP A 38 -16.90 4.76 -8.19
CA ASP A 38 -17.02 3.50 -7.45
C ASP A 38 -17.75 3.73 -6.14
N GLY A 39 -19.06 3.92 -6.23
CA GLY A 39 -19.92 4.15 -5.07
C GLY A 39 -20.71 2.91 -4.67
N LEU A 40 -21.47 3.04 -3.61
CA LEU A 40 -22.38 2.00 -3.15
C LEU A 40 -23.43 1.69 -4.21
N LYS A 41 -23.60 0.40 -4.55
CA LYS A 41 -24.62 -0.05 -5.51
C LYS A 41 -26.04 -0.03 -4.91
N SER A 42 -26.16 -0.05 -3.60
CA SER A 42 -27.42 0.01 -2.88
C SER A 42 -27.25 0.82 -1.60
N GLY A 43 -28.34 1.42 -1.15
CA GLY A 43 -28.36 2.22 0.07
C GLY A 43 -29.77 2.63 0.43
N TRP A 44 -29.93 3.18 1.62
CA TRP A 44 -31.21 3.70 2.09
C TRP A 44 -31.38 5.15 1.63
N MET A 45 -32.53 5.44 1.02
CA MET A 45 -32.84 6.77 0.54
C MET A 45 -34.29 7.12 0.89
N PRO A 46 -34.62 8.42 1.01
CA PRO A 46 -36.01 8.84 1.13
C PRO A 46 -36.87 8.35 -0.03
N GLU A 47 -38.11 8.05 0.24
CA GLU A 47 -39.04 7.59 -0.79
C GLU A 47 -39.16 8.62 -1.92
N GLY A 48 -39.08 8.13 -3.16
CA GLY A 48 -39.15 8.97 -4.35
C GLY A 48 -37.86 9.62 -4.77
N GLU A 49 -36.77 9.46 -4.01
CA GLU A 49 -35.44 9.95 -4.39
C GLU A 49 -34.59 8.82 -4.95
N GLN A 50 -33.82 9.13 -5.97
CA GLN A 50 -32.83 8.22 -6.54
C GLN A 50 -31.49 8.92 -6.69
N PRO A 51 -30.36 8.23 -6.36
CA PRO A 51 -29.06 8.83 -6.52
C PRO A 51 -28.75 9.04 -8.00
N LEU A 52 -28.24 10.23 -8.33
CA LEU A 52 -27.68 10.49 -9.65
C LEU A 52 -26.27 9.90 -9.69
N ARG A 53 -26.08 8.95 -10.59
CA ARG A 53 -24.79 8.33 -10.80
C ARG A 53 -24.26 8.67 -12.18
N LYS A 54 -22.98 9.02 -12.25
CA LYS A 54 -22.30 9.17 -13.53
C LYS A 54 -22.17 7.80 -14.19
N LYS A 55 -22.37 7.77 -15.50
CA LYS A 55 -22.13 6.55 -16.29
C LYS A 55 -20.62 6.26 -16.36
N GLY A 56 -20.29 4.96 -16.34
CA GLY A 56 -18.91 4.52 -16.43
C GLY A 56 -18.18 4.55 -15.09
N GLN A 57 -16.93 4.12 -15.10
CA GLN A 57 -16.11 3.98 -13.91
C GLN A 57 -15.42 5.30 -13.50
N GLY A 58 -15.31 6.25 -14.43
CA GLY A 58 -14.59 7.50 -14.19
C GLY A 58 -13.08 7.32 -14.18
N ARG A 59 -12.38 8.32 -13.64
CA ARG A 59 -10.93 8.24 -13.46
C ARG A 59 -10.59 7.22 -12.39
N SER A 60 -9.47 6.56 -12.55
CA SER A 60 -8.98 5.59 -11.59
C SER A 60 -7.58 5.92 -11.11
N ILE A 61 -7.27 5.42 -9.93
CA ILE A 61 -5.92 5.45 -9.35
C ILE A 61 -5.55 4.02 -9.02
N HIS A 62 -4.42 3.56 -9.55
CA HIS A 62 -3.85 2.27 -9.23
C HIS A 62 -2.78 2.44 -8.15
N VAL A 63 -2.86 1.64 -7.10
CA VAL A 63 -1.93 1.69 -5.98
C VAL A 63 -1.28 0.33 -5.82
N SER A 64 0.05 0.31 -5.83
CA SER A 64 0.86 -0.85 -5.50
C SER A 64 1.58 -0.57 -4.18
N GLU A 65 1.32 -1.39 -3.16
CA GLU A 65 1.75 -1.12 -1.80
C GLU A 65 2.43 -2.33 -1.16
N PHE A 66 3.37 -2.06 -0.27
CA PHE A 66 4.00 -3.05 0.59
C PHE A 66 3.58 -2.84 2.04
N ILE A 67 3.22 -3.92 2.71
CA ILE A 67 2.73 -3.90 4.08
C ILE A 67 3.51 -4.91 4.92
N THR A 68 3.85 -4.52 6.13
CA THR A 68 4.47 -5.41 7.12
C THR A 68 3.55 -5.55 8.33
N ASN A 69 3.71 -6.64 9.07
CA ASN A 69 2.96 -6.86 10.30
C ASN A 69 3.52 -6.08 11.49
N THR A 70 4.69 -5.46 11.34
CA THR A 70 5.35 -4.72 12.42
C THR A 70 5.04 -3.23 12.39
N ILE A 71 5.08 -2.61 11.21
CA ILE A 71 4.92 -1.14 11.06
C ILE A 71 3.77 -0.75 10.13
N GLY A 72 3.02 -1.73 9.58
CA GLY A 72 2.00 -1.47 8.58
C GLY A 72 2.60 -1.12 7.23
N ARG A 73 2.22 0.01 6.65
CA ARG A 73 2.76 0.47 5.35
C ARG A 73 4.28 0.66 5.42
N LEU A 74 4.97 0.21 4.38
CA LEU A 74 6.43 0.38 4.29
C LEU A 74 6.75 1.81 3.89
N LYS A 75 7.00 2.64 4.88
CA LYS A 75 7.35 4.06 4.71
C LYS A 75 8.32 4.51 5.80
N LEU A 76 9.06 5.56 5.51
CA LEU A 76 9.96 6.17 6.50
C LEU A 76 9.14 7.03 7.49
N ASN A 77 9.56 7.03 8.76
CA ASN A 77 9.03 7.96 9.74
C ASN A 77 9.75 9.33 9.62
N GLN A 78 9.31 10.34 10.36
CA GLN A 78 9.88 11.69 10.29
C GLN A 78 11.38 11.72 10.59
N ARG A 79 11.82 10.94 11.57
CA ARG A 79 13.24 10.85 11.94
C ARG A 79 14.09 10.28 10.80
N GLN A 80 13.59 9.21 10.16
CA GLN A 80 14.28 8.57 9.04
C GLN A 80 14.33 9.49 7.81
N ILE A 81 13.25 10.23 7.54
CA ILE A 81 13.23 11.21 6.47
C ILE A 81 14.28 12.29 6.69
N TYR A 82 14.37 12.80 7.91
CA TYR A 82 15.38 13.78 8.28
C TYR A 82 16.80 13.25 8.11
N GLU A 83 17.05 12.01 8.57
CA GLU A 83 18.36 11.37 8.54
C GLU A 83 18.85 11.05 7.12
N PHE A 84 17.97 10.48 6.28
CA PHE A 84 18.31 10.03 4.94
C PHE A 84 18.06 11.07 3.84
N GLY A 85 17.26 12.08 4.12
CA GLY A 85 16.90 13.11 3.14
C GLY A 85 16.21 12.54 1.90
N GLU A 86 16.57 13.05 0.73
CA GLU A 86 16.01 12.60 -0.55
C GLU A 86 16.83 11.50 -1.23
N SER A 87 17.86 11.00 -0.56
CA SER A 87 18.73 9.95 -1.12
C SER A 87 18.05 8.59 -1.23
N VAL A 88 16.95 8.38 -0.45
CA VAL A 88 16.15 7.16 -0.50
C VAL A 88 14.68 7.52 -0.65
N PRO A 89 13.85 6.64 -1.26
CA PRO A 89 12.40 6.87 -1.33
C PRO A 89 11.78 6.88 0.06
N HIS A 90 10.85 7.80 0.31
CA HIS A 90 10.18 7.93 1.60
C HIS A 90 9.09 6.88 1.79
N GLU A 91 8.50 6.39 0.72
CA GLU A 91 7.46 5.36 0.73
C GLU A 91 7.74 4.32 -0.35
N ALA A 92 7.42 3.06 -0.05
CA ALA A 92 7.50 1.98 -1.03
C ALA A 92 6.30 1.97 -1.99
N ARG A 93 5.25 2.68 -1.66
CA ARG A 93 4.02 2.74 -2.45
C ARG A 93 4.25 3.42 -3.78
N VAL A 94 3.71 2.82 -4.84
CA VAL A 94 3.62 3.42 -6.17
C VAL A 94 2.17 3.67 -6.52
N MET A 95 1.86 4.89 -6.93
CA MET A 95 0.53 5.28 -7.40
C MET A 95 0.62 5.71 -8.85
N MET A 96 -0.35 5.29 -9.65
CA MET A 96 -0.41 5.69 -11.06
C MET A 96 -1.86 5.90 -11.50
N ASN A 97 -2.02 6.67 -12.56
CA ASN A 97 -3.31 6.85 -13.23
C ASN A 97 -3.33 5.93 -14.44
N PRO A 98 -4.03 4.76 -14.38
CA PRO A 98 -4.04 3.83 -15.49
C PRO A 98 -4.84 4.40 -16.66
N GLY A 99 -4.40 4.07 -17.87
CA GLY A 99 -5.08 4.46 -19.09
C GLY A 99 -4.12 4.82 -20.23
N LYS A 100 -4.61 4.72 -21.45
CA LYS A 100 -3.83 4.98 -22.66
C LYS A 100 -3.29 6.43 -22.71
N ASN A 101 -4.09 7.39 -22.22
CA ASN A 101 -3.74 8.80 -22.23
C ASN A 101 -3.17 9.31 -20.89
N PHE A 102 -2.83 8.40 -20.00
CA PHE A 102 -2.25 8.70 -18.67
C PHE A 102 -0.92 7.94 -18.52
N ASP A 103 -0.75 7.26 -17.40
CA ASP A 103 0.50 6.56 -17.07
C ASP A 103 0.60 5.15 -17.67
N GLY A 104 -0.33 4.78 -18.55
CA GLY A 104 -0.40 3.46 -19.15
C GLY A 104 -1.05 2.45 -18.20
N TRP A 105 -0.59 1.22 -18.26
CA TRP A 105 -1.15 0.13 -17.47
C TRP A 105 -0.09 -0.45 -16.55
N TRP A 106 -0.54 -0.92 -15.38
CA TRP A 106 0.34 -1.67 -14.48
C TRP A 106 0.71 -3.01 -15.11
N ASN A 107 1.98 -3.38 -15.02
CA ASN A 107 2.49 -4.63 -15.58
C ASN A 107 3.67 -5.17 -14.74
N VAL A 108 4.17 -6.33 -15.11
CA VAL A 108 5.28 -6.99 -14.41
C VAL A 108 6.55 -6.12 -14.41
N GLU A 109 6.82 -5.43 -15.49
CA GLU A 109 8.00 -4.56 -15.58
C GLU A 109 7.96 -3.44 -14.55
N LYS A 110 6.79 -2.81 -14.37
CA LYS A 110 6.61 -1.77 -13.36
C LYS A 110 6.75 -2.31 -11.94
N LEU A 111 6.25 -3.52 -11.69
CA LEU A 111 6.43 -4.18 -10.40
C LEU A 111 7.91 -4.48 -10.14
N ILE A 112 8.64 -4.98 -11.12
CA ILE A 112 10.07 -5.23 -11.00
C ILE A 112 10.81 -3.92 -10.70
N ASP A 113 10.50 -2.85 -11.43
CA ASP A 113 11.11 -1.54 -11.19
C ASP A 113 10.85 -1.04 -9.77
N GLN A 114 9.63 -1.21 -9.27
CA GLN A 114 9.28 -0.84 -7.90
C GLN A 114 10.12 -1.64 -6.88
N VAL A 115 10.20 -2.96 -7.04
CA VAL A 115 10.97 -3.82 -6.14
C VAL A 115 12.46 -3.46 -6.17
N MET A 116 13.02 -3.30 -7.35
CA MET A 116 14.45 -2.96 -7.50
C MET A 116 14.78 -1.60 -6.90
N PHE A 117 13.90 -0.62 -7.08
CA PHE A 117 14.10 0.73 -6.56
C PHE A 117 13.99 0.79 -5.02
N GLN A 118 13.08 0.00 -4.44
CA GLN A 118 12.82 0.05 -2.99
C GLN A 118 13.77 -0.82 -2.17
N PHE A 119 14.29 -1.90 -2.73
CA PHE A 119 15.03 -2.92 -1.97
C PHE A 119 16.49 -3.11 -2.41
N ASN A 120 17.00 -2.25 -3.25
CA ASN A 120 18.41 -2.27 -3.63
C ASN A 120 19.29 -1.47 -2.67
#